data_4164a35cc15959fce66081c0d5ce0f46
#
_entry.id   4164a35cc15959fce66081c0d5ce0f46
#
_cell.length_a   1.000
_cell.length_b   1.000
_cell.length_c   1.000
_cell.angle_alpha   90.00
_cell.angle_beta   90.00
_cell.angle_gamma   90.00
#
_symmetry.space_group_name_H-M   'P 1'
#
loop_
_entity.id
_entity.type
_entity.pdbx_description
1 polymer ?
#
loop_
_entity_poly.entity_id
_entity_poly.type
_entity_poly.pdbx_seq_one_letter_code
_entity_poly.pdbx_strand_id
1 'polypeptide(L)'
;MLTTRRRVATACLLVAVTFSAAGCSSDSDGGSSSDKIAGAGSGEEGSPTPSASASAEENAPNFDFPSDLTVAVERESTKDATKDAILRDTAYSAQANIEAFAQGNSQTANLNRYFAGPAFAYWTKQVADFKKDGLTLTGEYRYYKFEVTDIANGKTAAIRYCEDQSKAYSKEIKTKKVLRTKVSDKSFVLYTLQAQKDSAGDWQVTQQNWNKGDAACVQR
;
A
#
# COMPACT_ATOMS: atom_id res chain seq x y z
N MET A 1 13.51 44.09 -32.16
CA MET A 1 14.44 44.48 -31.09
C MET A 1 14.94 43.22 -30.40
N LEU A 2 16.22 43.14 -30.14
CA LEU A 2 17.11 42.01 -29.95
C LEU A 2 16.71 40.98 -28.87
N THR A 3 16.75 39.75 -29.28
CA THR A 3 16.74 38.53 -28.41
C THR A 3 18.13 38.26 -27.86
N THR A 4 18.28 38.15 -26.56
CA THR A 4 19.53 37.73 -25.91
C THR A 4 19.35 36.30 -25.35
N ARG A 5 19.93 35.31 -26.05
CA ARG A 5 20.08 33.93 -25.59
C ARG A 5 21.26 33.86 -24.63
N ARG A 6 21.03 33.49 -23.36
CA ARG A 6 22.11 33.09 -22.45
C ARG A 6 22.19 31.55 -22.43
N ARG A 7 23.32 31.04 -22.91
CA ARG A 7 23.74 29.65 -22.78
C ARG A 7 24.43 29.51 -21.41
N VAL A 8 23.93 28.58 -20.58
CA VAL A 8 24.64 28.16 -19.36
C VAL A 8 25.29 26.83 -19.66
N ALA A 9 26.60 26.78 -19.58
CA ALA A 9 27.39 25.55 -19.70
C ALA A 9 27.47 24.88 -18.35
N THR A 10 27.03 23.62 -18.27
CA THR A 10 27.14 22.79 -17.07
C THR A 10 28.39 21.92 -17.20
N ALA A 11 29.32 22.10 -16.28
CA ALA A 11 30.54 21.27 -16.18
C ALA A 11 30.22 20.00 -15.40
N CYS A 12 30.48 18.84 -15.98
CA CYS A 12 30.44 17.54 -15.31
C CYS A 12 31.72 17.30 -14.55
N LEU A 13 31.64 17.09 -13.23
CA LEU A 13 32.72 16.54 -12.42
C LEU A 13 32.49 15.03 -12.24
N LEU A 14 33.37 14.23 -12.82
CA LEU A 14 33.47 12.79 -12.58
C LEU A 14 34.38 12.56 -11.37
N VAL A 15 33.84 11.93 -10.33
CA VAL A 15 34.64 11.40 -9.20
C VAL A 15 34.62 9.87 -9.30
N ALA A 16 35.77 9.30 -9.63
CA ALA A 16 36.01 7.87 -9.60
C ALA A 16 36.47 7.47 -8.19
N VAL A 17 35.75 6.55 -7.53
CA VAL A 17 36.17 5.92 -6.29
C VAL A 17 36.41 4.43 -6.56
N THR A 18 37.66 4.04 -6.48
CA THR A 18 38.15 2.64 -6.53
C THR A 18 38.04 2.03 -5.13
N PHE A 19 37.35 0.91 -4.95
CA PHE A 19 37.41 0.10 -3.76
C PHE A 19 38.09 -1.25 -4.04
N SER A 20 39.17 -1.47 -3.28
CA SER A 20 39.98 -2.67 -3.30
C SER A 20 39.33 -3.79 -2.50
N ALA A 21 39.41 -4.99 -3.03
CA ALA A 21 39.04 -6.24 -2.38
C ALA A 21 40.10 -6.68 -1.35
N ALA A 22 39.65 -7.21 -0.23
CA ALA A 22 40.43 -8.11 0.60
C ALA A 22 39.52 -9.21 1.14
N GLY A 23 39.78 -10.45 0.69
CA GLY A 23 39.17 -11.65 1.19
C GLY A 23 39.85 -12.16 2.45
N CYS A 24 39.16 -13.02 3.18
CA CYS A 24 39.74 -14.12 3.94
C CYS A 24 38.70 -15.18 4.24
N SER A 25 39.00 -16.37 3.79
CA SER A 25 38.39 -17.65 4.10
C SER A 25 38.71 -18.13 5.50
N SER A 26 37.84 -18.92 6.11
CA SER A 26 38.22 -20.01 7.01
C SER A 26 37.11 -21.05 7.10
N ASP A 27 37.45 -22.23 6.66
CA ASP A 27 36.81 -23.52 6.92
C ASP A 27 36.84 -23.85 8.42
N SER A 28 35.86 -24.60 8.90
CA SER A 28 36.08 -25.76 9.77
C SER A 28 34.80 -26.60 9.92
N ASP A 29 35.00 -27.85 9.60
CA ASP A 29 34.27 -29.08 9.81
C ASP A 29 33.63 -29.32 11.18
N GLY A 30 32.61 -30.18 11.17
CA GLY A 30 32.56 -31.26 12.14
C GLY A 30 31.23 -31.49 12.87
N GLY A 31 30.59 -32.64 12.61
CA GLY A 31 29.97 -33.39 13.69
C GLY A 31 28.48 -33.72 13.57
N SER A 32 28.23 -34.89 12.96
CA SER A 32 27.04 -35.73 13.06
C SER A 32 26.63 -36.06 14.51
N SER A 33 25.32 -36.05 14.81
CA SER A 33 24.70 -37.10 15.64
C SER A 33 23.18 -37.01 15.56
N SER A 34 22.59 -38.08 15.08
CA SER A 34 21.19 -38.46 15.14
C SER A 34 20.78 -38.81 16.57
N ASP A 35 19.60 -38.32 16.99
CA ASP A 35 18.76 -39.08 17.92
C ASP A 35 17.28 -38.81 17.63
N LYS A 36 16.61 -39.90 17.29
CA LYS A 36 15.16 -40.02 17.19
C LYS A 36 14.57 -40.14 18.59
N ILE A 37 13.55 -39.31 18.90
CA ILE A 37 12.60 -39.68 19.93
C ILE A 37 11.18 -39.55 19.33
N ALA A 38 10.50 -40.68 19.30
CA ALA A 38 9.08 -40.78 19.00
C ALA A 38 8.26 -40.32 20.21
N GLY A 39 7.22 -39.53 19.96
CA GLY A 39 6.23 -39.15 20.98
C GLY A 39 5.02 -38.59 20.29
N ALA A 40 4.00 -39.40 20.08
CA ALA A 40 2.70 -39.02 19.58
C ALA A 40 2.00 -38.09 20.59
N GLY A 41 1.51 -36.97 20.11
CA GLY A 41 0.61 -36.08 20.82
C GLY A 41 -0.19 -35.32 19.79
N SER A 42 -1.43 -35.77 19.54
CA SER A 42 -2.43 -35.06 18.76
C SER A 42 -2.76 -33.75 19.48
N GLY A 43 -2.31 -32.64 18.92
CA GLY A 43 -2.73 -31.29 19.25
C GLY A 43 -3.37 -30.70 18.02
N GLU A 44 -4.66 -30.42 18.10
CA GLU A 44 -5.39 -29.65 17.09
C GLU A 44 -4.69 -28.30 16.93
N GLU A 45 -4.07 -28.10 15.76
CA GLU A 45 -3.67 -26.76 15.32
C GLU A 45 -4.94 -25.96 15.07
N GLY A 46 -5.28 -25.14 16.05
CA GLY A 46 -6.26 -24.08 15.88
C GLY A 46 -5.80 -23.15 14.78
N SER A 47 -6.46 -23.26 13.63
CA SER A 47 -6.43 -22.26 12.59
C SER A 47 -6.66 -20.89 13.23
N PRO A 48 -5.87 -19.85 12.96
CA PRO A 48 -6.15 -18.53 13.48
C PRO A 48 -7.51 -18.09 12.91
N THR A 49 -8.52 -18.15 13.75
CA THR A 49 -9.82 -17.54 13.49
C THR A 49 -9.58 -16.09 13.12
N PRO A 50 -10.08 -15.59 11.97
CA PRO A 50 -10.02 -14.18 11.68
C PRO A 50 -10.74 -13.43 12.79
N SER A 51 -9.99 -12.62 13.52
CA SER A 51 -10.45 -11.89 14.69
C SER A 51 -11.59 -10.97 14.31
N ALA A 52 -12.69 -11.19 15.05
CA ALA A 52 -13.76 -10.27 15.38
C ALA A 52 -14.29 -9.38 14.25
N SER A 53 -15.46 -9.76 13.76
CA SER A 53 -16.51 -8.85 13.32
C SER A 53 -16.54 -7.59 14.19
N ALA A 54 -15.96 -6.50 13.69
CA ALA A 54 -16.47 -5.19 14.03
C ALA A 54 -17.95 -5.21 13.63
N SER A 55 -18.86 -4.91 14.56
CA SER A 55 -20.27 -4.65 14.26
C SER A 55 -20.34 -3.82 12.99
N ALA A 56 -21.14 -4.26 12.01
CA ALA A 56 -21.31 -3.53 10.75
C ALA A 56 -21.63 -2.08 11.10
N GLU A 57 -20.71 -1.15 10.80
CA GLU A 57 -20.90 0.26 11.07
C GLU A 57 -22.06 0.72 10.18
N GLU A 58 -23.04 1.40 10.76
CA GLU A 58 -24.11 2.03 10.04
C GLU A 58 -23.49 3.00 9.02
N ASN A 59 -23.70 2.76 7.70
CA ASN A 59 -23.05 3.45 6.57
C ASN A 59 -21.64 2.98 6.14
N ALA A 60 -21.17 1.80 6.56
CA ALA A 60 -19.96 1.24 5.99
C ALA A 60 -20.10 1.05 4.47
N PRO A 61 -19.08 1.38 3.66
CA PRO A 61 -19.12 1.16 2.23
C PRO A 61 -19.15 -0.34 1.92
N ASN A 62 -19.83 -0.70 0.84
CA ASN A 62 -19.68 -2.01 0.24
C ASN A 62 -18.68 -1.92 -0.92
N PHE A 63 -17.70 -2.82 -0.95
CA PHE A 63 -16.70 -2.89 -1.99
C PHE A 63 -16.94 -4.11 -2.88
N ASP A 64 -16.90 -3.90 -4.19
CA ASP A 64 -17.07 -4.97 -5.19
C ASP A 64 -15.72 -5.35 -5.79
N PHE A 65 -15.10 -6.39 -5.24
CA PHE A 65 -13.82 -6.92 -5.72
C PHE A 65 -14.04 -8.19 -6.55
N PRO A 66 -13.26 -8.37 -7.64
CA PRO A 66 -13.21 -9.66 -8.35
C PRO A 66 -12.80 -10.80 -7.39
N SER A 67 -13.28 -12.01 -7.65
CA SER A 67 -13.03 -13.18 -6.79
C SER A 67 -11.55 -13.57 -6.66
N ASP A 68 -10.70 -13.12 -7.57
CA ASP A 68 -9.26 -13.34 -7.58
C ASP A 68 -8.45 -12.14 -7.03
N LEU A 69 -9.12 -11.23 -6.33
CA LEU A 69 -8.53 -10.08 -5.68
C LEU A 69 -8.98 -9.99 -4.23
N THR A 70 -8.02 -9.96 -3.32
CA THR A 70 -8.26 -9.78 -1.88
C THR A 70 -7.62 -8.50 -1.39
N VAL A 71 -8.35 -7.77 -0.54
CA VAL A 71 -7.84 -6.57 0.13
C VAL A 71 -7.98 -6.73 1.64
N ALA A 72 -6.85 -6.93 2.30
CA ALA A 72 -6.78 -7.09 3.75
C ALA A 72 -6.41 -5.74 4.41
N VAL A 73 -7.11 -5.39 5.45
CA VAL A 73 -6.86 -4.17 6.24
C VAL A 73 -6.63 -4.54 7.71
N GLU A 74 -5.45 -4.22 8.21
CA GLU A 74 -5.06 -4.42 9.61
C GLU A 74 -5.04 -3.04 10.31
N ARG A 75 -6.10 -2.72 11.01
CA ARG A 75 -6.28 -1.45 11.72
C ARG A 75 -6.65 -1.72 13.17
N GLU A 76 -5.89 -1.12 14.08
CA GLU A 76 -6.17 -1.17 15.51
C GLU A 76 -6.99 0.06 15.95
N SER A 77 -7.79 -0.09 17.02
CA SER A 77 -8.45 1.04 17.66
C SER A 77 -7.44 1.84 18.48
N THR A 78 -7.50 3.15 18.36
CA THR A 78 -6.65 4.08 19.12
C THR A 78 -7.26 4.46 20.47
N LYS A 79 -8.52 4.09 20.74
CA LYS A 79 -9.36 4.55 21.87
C LYS A 79 -9.69 6.06 21.83
N ASP A 80 -9.42 6.72 20.71
CA ASP A 80 -9.81 8.10 20.40
C ASP A 80 -10.78 8.05 19.22
N ALA A 81 -12.03 8.41 19.46
CA ALA A 81 -13.10 8.29 18.46
C ALA A 81 -12.80 9.10 17.19
N THR A 82 -12.12 10.26 17.31
CA THR A 82 -11.74 11.07 16.16
C THR A 82 -10.66 10.40 15.32
N LYS A 83 -9.61 9.88 15.98
CA LYS A 83 -8.54 9.14 15.29
C LYS A 83 -9.09 7.88 14.67
N ASP A 84 -9.94 7.14 15.39
CA ASP A 84 -10.55 5.91 14.87
C ASP A 84 -11.41 6.19 13.62
N ALA A 85 -12.17 7.29 13.60
CA ALA A 85 -12.90 7.71 12.40
C ALA A 85 -11.97 8.07 11.24
N ILE A 86 -10.88 8.82 11.49
CA ILE A 86 -9.87 9.15 10.48
C ILE A 86 -9.25 7.88 9.89
N LEU A 87 -8.80 6.97 10.73
CA LEU A 87 -8.16 5.72 10.29
C LEU A 87 -9.12 4.80 9.56
N ARG A 88 -10.40 4.75 9.98
CA ARG A 88 -11.46 4.00 9.31
C ARG A 88 -11.63 4.50 7.87
N ASP A 89 -11.86 5.80 7.69
CA ASP A 89 -12.12 6.38 6.38
C ASP A 89 -10.87 6.35 5.48
N THR A 90 -9.68 6.45 6.08
CA THR A 90 -8.41 6.21 5.38
C THR A 90 -8.31 4.77 4.87
N ALA A 91 -8.71 3.78 5.67
CA ALA A 91 -8.75 2.38 5.23
C ALA A 91 -9.78 2.15 4.12
N TYR A 92 -10.93 2.82 4.19
CA TYR A 92 -11.92 2.82 3.12
C TYR A 92 -11.41 3.49 1.84
N SER A 93 -10.63 4.58 1.95
CA SER A 93 -10.02 5.20 0.78
C SER A 93 -9.03 4.27 0.07
N ALA A 94 -8.22 3.51 0.83
CA ALA A 94 -7.31 2.51 0.26
C ALA A 94 -8.08 1.42 -0.51
N GLN A 95 -9.16 0.90 0.07
CA GLN A 95 -10.03 -0.11 -0.57
C GLN A 95 -10.75 0.47 -1.79
N ALA A 96 -11.28 1.70 -1.72
CA ALA A 96 -11.93 2.39 -2.83
C ALA A 96 -11.01 2.59 -4.04
N ASN A 97 -9.73 2.86 -3.77
CA ASN A 97 -8.71 2.96 -4.80
C ASN A 97 -8.52 1.62 -5.53
N ILE A 98 -8.33 0.51 -4.80
CA ILE A 98 -8.18 -0.83 -5.37
C ILE A 98 -9.43 -1.25 -6.14
N GLU A 99 -10.63 -0.98 -5.61
CA GLU A 99 -11.90 -1.22 -6.30
C GLU A 99 -11.95 -0.52 -7.65
N ALA A 100 -11.62 0.78 -7.69
CA ALA A 100 -11.62 1.58 -8.91
C ALA A 100 -10.66 1.02 -9.98
N PHE A 101 -9.46 0.60 -9.60
CA PHE A 101 -8.51 -0.05 -10.50
C PHE A 101 -9.00 -1.42 -10.96
N ALA A 102 -9.53 -2.24 -10.06
CA ALA A 102 -10.03 -3.58 -10.39
C ALA A 102 -11.19 -3.53 -11.38
N GLN A 103 -12.11 -2.59 -11.20
CA GLN A 103 -13.24 -2.37 -12.11
C GLN A 103 -12.85 -1.57 -13.36
N GLY A 104 -11.69 -0.91 -13.38
CA GLY A 104 -11.32 0.04 -14.41
C GLY A 104 -12.33 1.21 -14.51
N ASN A 105 -12.88 1.61 -13.38
CA ASN A 105 -13.88 2.66 -13.27
C ASN A 105 -13.39 3.77 -12.32
N SER A 106 -13.01 4.90 -12.90
CA SER A 106 -12.54 6.07 -12.15
C SER A 106 -13.66 6.90 -11.50
N GLN A 107 -14.91 6.43 -11.60
CA GLN A 107 -16.11 7.10 -11.08
C GLN A 107 -16.92 6.19 -10.16
N THR A 108 -16.26 5.28 -9.42
CA THR A 108 -16.94 4.47 -8.40
C THR A 108 -17.49 5.38 -7.28
N ALA A 109 -18.61 4.98 -6.67
CA ALA A 109 -19.20 5.73 -5.57
C ALA A 109 -18.20 5.86 -4.40
N ASN A 110 -17.44 4.79 -4.12
CA ASN A 110 -16.45 4.78 -3.04
C ASN A 110 -15.26 5.69 -3.33
N LEU A 111 -14.72 5.73 -4.57
CA LEU A 111 -13.64 6.65 -4.92
C LEU A 111 -14.08 8.11 -4.77
N ASN A 112 -15.30 8.44 -5.21
CA ASN A 112 -15.89 9.78 -5.06
C ASN A 112 -16.15 10.15 -3.58
N ARG A 113 -16.50 9.16 -2.74
CA ARG A 113 -16.77 9.40 -1.32
C ARG A 113 -15.52 9.70 -0.52
N TYR A 114 -14.42 8.96 -0.78
CA TYR A 114 -13.23 9.01 0.08
C TYR A 114 -12.04 9.77 -0.48
N PHE A 115 -12.16 10.33 -1.70
CA PHE A 115 -11.13 11.19 -2.28
C PHE A 115 -11.69 12.52 -2.75
N ALA A 116 -10.89 13.58 -2.61
CA ALA A 116 -11.23 14.92 -3.11
C ALA A 116 -9.99 15.64 -3.65
N GLY A 117 -10.21 16.75 -4.36
CA GLY A 117 -9.14 17.65 -4.80
C GLY A 117 -8.04 16.98 -5.63
N PRO A 118 -6.75 17.33 -5.37
CA PRO A 118 -5.63 16.80 -6.13
C PRO A 118 -5.49 15.26 -6.07
N ALA A 119 -5.78 14.63 -4.93
CA ALA A 119 -5.70 13.18 -4.79
C ALA A 119 -6.76 12.48 -5.66
N PHE A 120 -7.99 12.98 -5.68
CA PHE A 120 -9.05 12.46 -6.56
C PHE A 120 -8.68 12.57 -8.04
N ALA A 121 -8.22 13.76 -8.47
CA ALA A 121 -7.82 13.99 -9.85
C ALA A 121 -6.67 13.06 -10.28
N TYR A 122 -5.70 12.84 -9.40
CA TYR A 122 -4.60 11.92 -9.65
C TYR A 122 -5.11 10.48 -9.86
N TRP A 123 -5.88 9.93 -8.91
CA TRP A 123 -6.33 8.55 -9.01
C TRP A 123 -7.31 8.32 -10.16
N THR A 124 -8.20 9.26 -10.43
CA THR A 124 -9.10 9.21 -11.59
C THR A 124 -8.30 9.03 -12.89
N LYS A 125 -7.21 9.80 -13.04
CA LYS A 125 -6.31 9.68 -14.20
C LYS A 125 -5.60 8.33 -14.22
N GLN A 126 -5.04 7.88 -13.09
CA GLN A 126 -4.29 6.62 -13.01
C GLN A 126 -5.19 5.41 -13.35
N VAL A 127 -6.41 5.35 -12.82
CA VAL A 127 -7.39 4.30 -13.14
C VAL A 127 -7.73 4.30 -14.62
N ALA A 128 -7.95 5.48 -15.22
CA ALA A 128 -8.26 5.60 -16.64
C ALA A 128 -7.08 5.13 -17.54
N ASP A 129 -5.85 5.52 -17.20
CA ASP A 129 -4.66 5.11 -17.92
C ASP A 129 -4.44 3.59 -17.81
N PHE A 130 -4.58 3.01 -16.61
CA PHE A 130 -4.43 1.59 -16.36
C PHE A 130 -5.44 0.74 -17.16
N LYS A 131 -6.70 1.18 -17.20
CA LYS A 131 -7.73 0.57 -18.06
C LYS A 131 -7.40 0.68 -19.53
N LYS A 132 -6.92 1.84 -19.98
CA LYS A 132 -6.51 2.07 -21.38
C LYS A 132 -5.38 1.13 -21.80
N ASP A 133 -4.47 0.82 -20.87
CA ASP A 133 -3.40 -0.14 -21.08
C ASP A 133 -3.90 -1.61 -21.09
N GLY A 134 -5.20 -1.82 -20.89
CA GLY A 134 -5.83 -3.14 -20.89
C GLY A 134 -5.55 -3.96 -19.64
N LEU A 135 -5.28 -3.30 -18.53
CA LEU A 135 -4.89 -3.92 -17.26
C LEU A 135 -6.01 -3.85 -16.22
N THR A 136 -6.01 -4.82 -15.32
CA THR A 136 -6.77 -4.89 -14.07
C THR A 136 -5.89 -5.44 -12.95
N LEU A 137 -6.41 -5.52 -11.74
CA LEU A 137 -5.70 -6.03 -10.57
C LEU A 137 -6.09 -7.47 -10.23
N THR A 138 -5.18 -8.19 -9.58
CA THR A 138 -5.41 -9.53 -9.04
C THR A 138 -4.42 -9.81 -7.90
N GLY A 139 -4.69 -10.81 -7.07
CA GLY A 139 -3.83 -11.22 -5.95
C GLY A 139 -4.25 -10.61 -4.64
N GLU A 140 -3.29 -10.26 -3.78
CA GLU A 140 -3.55 -9.83 -2.42
C GLU A 140 -2.84 -8.50 -2.14
N TYR A 141 -3.63 -7.49 -1.75
CA TYR A 141 -3.18 -6.22 -1.20
C TYR A 141 -3.40 -6.23 0.30
N ARG A 142 -2.39 -5.84 1.09
CA ARG A 142 -2.49 -5.76 2.54
C ARG A 142 -2.07 -4.39 3.03
N TYR A 143 -2.93 -3.76 3.83
CA TYR A 143 -2.75 -2.44 4.41
C TYR A 143 -2.59 -2.56 5.93
N TYR A 144 -1.56 -1.93 6.49
CA TYR A 144 -1.18 -2.09 7.90
C TYR A 144 -0.44 -0.86 8.44
N LYS A 145 -0.20 -0.80 9.76
CA LYS A 145 0.49 0.30 10.44
C LYS A 145 -0.17 1.66 10.18
N PHE A 146 -1.49 1.70 10.25
CA PHE A 146 -2.22 2.96 10.14
C PHE A 146 -1.95 3.85 11.34
N GLU A 147 -1.59 5.12 11.10
CA GLU A 147 -1.29 6.10 12.13
C GLU A 147 -1.76 7.48 11.73
N VAL A 148 -2.47 8.16 12.66
CA VAL A 148 -2.72 9.61 12.56
C VAL A 148 -1.53 10.32 13.18
N THR A 149 -0.79 11.06 12.38
CA THR A 149 0.42 11.77 12.82
C THR A 149 0.13 13.18 13.31
N ASP A 150 -0.94 13.80 12.80
CA ASP A 150 -1.38 15.15 13.25
C ASP A 150 -2.87 15.36 12.96
N ILE A 151 -3.50 16.24 13.74
CA ILE A 151 -4.88 16.72 13.52
C ILE A 151 -4.90 18.23 13.72
N ALA A 152 -5.25 18.97 12.67
CA ALA A 152 -5.39 20.41 12.69
C ALA A 152 -6.87 20.82 12.69
N ASN A 153 -7.26 21.67 13.66
CA ASN A 153 -8.59 22.30 13.75
C ASN A 153 -9.78 21.30 13.71
N GLY A 154 -9.56 20.01 14.04
CA GLY A 154 -10.58 18.97 13.99
C GLY A 154 -11.14 18.68 12.60
N LYS A 155 -10.54 19.23 11.53
CA LYS A 155 -11.01 19.14 10.15
C LYS A 155 -9.97 18.69 9.14
N THR A 156 -8.69 18.71 9.52
CA THR A 156 -7.58 18.25 8.66
C THR A 156 -6.74 17.28 9.45
N ALA A 157 -6.36 16.17 8.84
CA ALA A 157 -5.50 15.16 9.45
C ALA A 157 -4.34 14.81 8.53
N ALA A 158 -3.18 14.54 9.13
CA ALA A 158 -2.05 13.90 8.48
C ALA A 158 -2.00 12.44 8.93
N ILE A 159 -1.87 11.54 7.96
CA ILE A 159 -1.95 10.09 8.18
C ILE A 159 -0.80 9.41 7.44
N ARG A 160 -0.35 8.28 7.97
CA ARG A 160 0.50 7.36 7.25
C ARG A 160 0.03 5.91 7.43
N TYR A 161 0.32 5.08 6.43
CA TYR A 161 0.11 3.64 6.49
C TYR A 161 1.06 2.93 5.54
N CYS A 162 1.19 1.63 5.70
CA CYS A 162 1.95 0.75 4.83
C CYS A 162 1.03 -0.09 3.95
N GLU A 163 1.45 -0.31 2.72
CA GLU A 163 0.85 -1.25 1.78
C GLU A 163 1.86 -2.34 1.42
N ASP A 164 1.45 -3.59 1.48
CA ASP A 164 2.20 -4.74 1.00
C ASP A 164 1.60 -5.21 -0.33
N GLN A 165 2.37 -5.08 -1.40
CA GLN A 165 2.06 -5.50 -2.76
C GLN A 165 2.85 -6.76 -3.17
N SER A 166 3.44 -7.50 -2.22
CA SER A 166 4.30 -8.66 -2.53
C SER A 166 3.57 -9.79 -3.25
N LYS A 167 2.24 -9.88 -3.04
CA LYS A 167 1.35 -10.84 -3.69
C LYS A 167 0.32 -10.19 -4.64
N ALA A 168 0.48 -8.89 -4.90
CA ALA A 168 -0.41 -8.12 -5.75
C ALA A 168 0.17 -7.95 -7.16
N TYR A 169 -0.65 -8.11 -8.18
CA TYR A 169 -0.20 -8.14 -9.57
C TYR A 169 -1.18 -7.42 -10.49
N SER A 170 -0.64 -6.89 -11.59
CA SER A 170 -1.46 -6.52 -12.74
C SER A 170 -1.86 -7.77 -13.52
N LYS A 171 -3.03 -7.74 -14.14
CA LYS A 171 -3.55 -8.81 -15.00
C LYS A 171 -4.07 -8.19 -16.30
N GLU A 172 -3.70 -8.76 -17.44
CA GLU A 172 -4.23 -8.36 -18.74
C GLU A 172 -5.73 -8.72 -18.84
N ILE A 173 -6.58 -7.77 -19.17
CA ILE A 173 -8.04 -7.97 -19.24
C ILE A 173 -8.39 -9.00 -20.32
N LYS A 174 -7.76 -8.92 -21.51
CA LYS A 174 -8.07 -9.75 -22.67
C LYS A 174 -7.58 -11.19 -22.52
N THR A 175 -6.31 -11.36 -22.16
CA THR A 175 -5.65 -12.68 -22.12
C THR A 175 -5.77 -13.36 -20.77
N LYS A 176 -6.19 -12.64 -19.72
CA LYS A 176 -6.20 -13.06 -18.31
C LYS A 176 -4.81 -13.40 -17.77
N LYS A 177 -3.74 -13.04 -18.50
CA LYS A 177 -2.37 -13.26 -18.07
C LYS A 177 -2.02 -12.40 -16.88
N VAL A 178 -1.55 -13.02 -15.79
CA VAL A 178 -1.05 -12.34 -14.60
C VAL A 178 0.39 -11.92 -14.83
N LEU A 179 0.68 -10.63 -14.66
CA LEU A 179 2.00 -10.03 -14.82
C LEU A 179 2.72 -10.05 -13.46
N ARG A 180 3.31 -11.20 -13.12
CA ARG A 180 3.97 -11.40 -11.84
C ARG A 180 5.28 -10.64 -11.77
N THR A 181 5.49 -9.91 -10.67
CA THR A 181 6.75 -9.25 -10.34
C THR A 181 7.47 -10.00 -9.23
N LYS A 182 8.80 -9.94 -9.22
CA LYS A 182 9.61 -10.51 -8.13
C LYS A 182 9.45 -9.64 -6.88
N VAL A 183 9.22 -10.28 -5.74
CA VAL A 183 9.16 -9.60 -4.45
C VAL A 183 10.52 -8.95 -4.12
N SER A 184 10.47 -7.72 -3.63
CA SER A 184 11.61 -6.94 -3.18
C SER A 184 11.15 -5.92 -2.14
N ASP A 185 12.06 -5.19 -1.54
CA ASP A 185 11.71 -4.10 -0.61
C ASP A 185 10.73 -3.10 -1.27
N LYS A 186 10.83 -2.88 -2.59
CA LYS A 186 9.91 -2.02 -3.35
C LYS A 186 8.47 -2.53 -3.44
N SER A 187 8.22 -3.77 -3.01
CA SER A 187 6.86 -4.30 -2.87
C SER A 187 6.14 -3.75 -1.65
N PHE A 188 6.87 -3.07 -0.76
CA PHE A 188 6.32 -2.44 0.44
C PHE A 188 6.35 -0.93 0.26
N VAL A 189 5.22 -0.27 0.46
CA VAL A 189 5.03 1.14 0.16
C VAL A 189 4.55 1.88 1.39
N LEU A 190 5.25 2.95 1.76
CA LEU A 190 4.75 3.91 2.75
C LEU A 190 3.92 4.96 2.05
N TYR A 191 2.68 5.13 2.48
CA TYR A 191 1.82 6.26 2.11
C TYR A 191 1.83 7.32 3.20
N THR A 192 1.87 8.58 2.78
CA THR A 192 1.65 9.75 3.62
C THR A 192 0.54 10.59 3.01
N LEU A 193 -0.50 10.85 3.76
CA LEU A 193 -1.74 11.45 3.29
C LEU A 193 -2.09 12.70 4.08
N GLN A 194 -2.81 13.60 3.41
CA GLN A 194 -3.62 14.60 4.07
C GLN A 194 -5.09 14.31 3.79
N ALA A 195 -5.91 14.28 4.83
CA ALA A 195 -7.34 14.13 4.72
C ALA A 195 -8.07 15.35 5.30
N GLN A 196 -9.24 15.65 4.76
CA GLN A 196 -10.13 16.69 5.26
C GLN A 196 -11.51 16.09 5.54
N LYS A 197 -12.12 16.54 6.64
CA LYS A 197 -13.48 16.17 6.99
C LYS A 197 -14.47 16.95 6.12
N ASP A 198 -15.33 16.23 5.40
CA ASP A 198 -16.36 16.81 4.56
C ASP A 198 -17.60 17.23 5.37
N SER A 199 -18.63 17.74 4.68
CA SER A 199 -19.89 18.15 5.29
C SER A 199 -20.77 16.98 5.75
N ALA A 200 -20.57 15.78 5.20
CA ALA A 200 -21.26 14.56 5.62
C ALA A 200 -20.61 13.91 6.85
N GLY A 201 -19.40 14.34 7.20
CA GLY A 201 -18.63 13.81 8.32
C GLY A 201 -17.58 12.77 7.93
N ASP A 202 -17.46 12.43 6.64
CA ASP A 202 -16.44 11.52 6.13
C ASP A 202 -15.08 12.23 5.99
N TRP A 203 -14.00 11.49 6.21
CA TRP A 203 -12.64 11.96 5.99
C TRP A 203 -12.18 11.61 4.58
N GLN A 204 -12.03 12.64 3.72
CA GLN A 204 -11.61 12.50 2.34
C GLN A 204 -10.11 12.77 2.18
N VAL A 205 -9.40 11.88 1.51
CA VAL A 205 -8.00 12.10 1.14
C VAL A 205 -7.91 13.17 0.06
N THR A 206 -7.24 14.28 0.38
CA THR A 206 -7.07 15.42 -0.52
C THR A 206 -5.69 15.53 -1.13
N GLN A 207 -4.68 15.01 -0.43
CA GLN A 207 -3.30 14.94 -0.90
C GLN A 207 -2.67 13.61 -0.50
N GLN A 208 -1.70 13.17 -1.29
CA GLN A 208 -0.98 11.92 -1.03
C GLN A 208 0.44 11.97 -1.59
N ASN A 209 1.29 11.23 -0.92
CA ASN A 209 2.63 10.89 -1.38
C ASN A 209 2.92 9.43 -1.01
N TRP A 210 3.85 8.77 -1.69
CA TRP A 210 4.26 7.41 -1.38
C TRP A 210 5.75 7.20 -1.63
N ASN A 211 6.32 6.29 -0.85
CA ASN A 211 7.72 5.87 -0.97
C ASN A 211 7.81 4.34 -1.00
N LYS A 212 8.29 3.78 -2.12
CA LYS A 212 8.47 2.34 -2.29
C LYS A 212 9.79 1.89 -1.67
N GLY A 213 9.73 0.83 -0.86
CA GLY A 213 10.91 0.28 -0.19
C GLY A 213 11.29 1.05 1.08
N ASP A 214 10.35 1.82 1.63
CA ASP A 214 10.57 2.50 2.89
C ASP A 214 10.78 1.50 4.03
N ALA A 215 11.86 1.70 4.81
CA ALA A 215 12.25 0.79 5.88
C ALA A 215 11.18 0.62 6.96
N ALA A 216 10.30 1.61 7.15
CA ALA A 216 9.18 1.53 8.09
C ALA A 216 8.15 0.46 7.69
N CYS A 217 8.05 0.13 6.38
CA CYS A 217 7.08 -0.79 5.84
C CYS A 217 7.66 -2.15 5.44
N VAL A 218 8.96 -2.25 5.15
CA VAL A 218 9.59 -3.52 4.76
C VAL A 218 9.47 -4.53 5.90
N GLN A 219 8.88 -5.70 5.58
CA GLN A 219 8.78 -6.85 6.49
C GLN A 219 9.83 -7.90 6.06
N ARG A 220 10.70 -8.26 6.99
CA ARG A 220 11.76 -9.29 6.82
C ARG A 220 11.43 -10.50 7.65
#